data_e96345cad9f8dbd3feadd742e51db6ee
#
_entry.id   e96345cad9f8dbd3feadd742e51db6ee
#
_cell.length_a   1.000
_cell.length_b   1.000
_cell.length_c   1.000
_cell.angle_alpha   90.00
_cell.angle_beta   90.00
_cell.angle_gamma   90.00
#
_symmetry.space_group_name_H-M   'P 1'
#
loop_
_entity.id
_entity.type
_entity.pdbx_description
1 polymer ?
#
loop_
_entity_poly.entity_id
_entity_poly.type
_entity_poly.pdbx_seq_one_letter_code
_entity_poly.pdbx_strand_id
1 'polypeptide(L)'
;HADIYRDVDHIKDSFRKYVRTIDPEGFLLVEFSDRHAREVLAGATCTVETYGFSSDADWSAEGYRFEGGSGHFTLRHQDKTAGTFRLPMIGRHNIENAVAVAAMGLKLGLAAGEIKKAFADFHGIKRRQEIVGVKNGVTVIDDFAHHPTAIRRTLEAVREAYPGHRIWTVFEPRSATSRRKVF
;
A
#
# COMPACT_ATOMS: atom_id res chain seq x y z
N HIS A 1 -11.69 -2.70 -14.09
CA HIS A 1 -11.17 -2.02 -15.30
C HIS A 1 -11.29 -2.87 -16.57
N ALA A 2 -11.96 -4.05 -16.50
CA ALA A 2 -12.24 -4.90 -17.65
C ALA A 2 -13.28 -4.31 -18.64
N ASP A 3 -13.80 -3.16 -18.34
CA ASP A 3 -14.66 -2.33 -19.19
C ASP A 3 -13.85 -1.41 -20.13
N ILE A 4 -12.60 -1.09 -19.75
CA ILE A 4 -11.71 -0.18 -20.50
C ILE A 4 -10.59 -0.97 -21.19
N TYR A 5 -10.00 -1.94 -20.50
CA TYR A 5 -8.85 -2.69 -20.99
C TYR A 5 -9.28 -4.10 -21.42
N ARG A 6 -8.76 -4.56 -22.57
CA ARG A 6 -9.04 -5.90 -23.11
C ARG A 6 -8.43 -7.01 -22.24
N ASP A 7 -7.22 -6.79 -21.78
CA ASP A 7 -6.38 -7.73 -21.04
C ASP A 7 -5.29 -7.01 -20.23
N VAL A 8 -4.50 -7.77 -19.50
CA VAL A 8 -3.41 -7.26 -18.68
C VAL A 8 -2.31 -6.60 -19.53
N ASP A 9 -2.05 -7.07 -20.73
CA ASP A 9 -1.02 -6.51 -21.59
C ASP A 9 -1.44 -5.13 -22.11
N HIS A 10 -2.72 -4.93 -22.40
CA HIS A 10 -3.24 -3.60 -22.73
C HIS A 10 -3.12 -2.60 -21.54
N ILE A 11 -3.29 -3.07 -20.31
CA ILE A 11 -3.01 -2.27 -19.10
C ILE A 11 -1.52 -1.92 -19.04
N LYS A 12 -0.63 -2.89 -19.20
CA LYS A 12 0.82 -2.68 -19.20
C LYS A 12 1.26 -1.68 -20.25
N ASP A 13 0.72 -1.76 -21.46
CA ASP A 13 1.02 -0.81 -22.53
C ASP A 13 0.63 0.63 -22.17
N SER A 14 -0.50 0.81 -21.49
CA SER A 14 -0.92 2.11 -21.00
C SER A 14 0.03 2.64 -19.92
N PHE A 15 0.48 1.78 -19.00
CA PHE A 15 1.48 2.16 -18.00
C PHE A 15 2.85 2.42 -18.61
N ARG A 16 3.30 1.67 -19.62
CA ARG A 16 4.54 1.98 -20.36
C ARG A 16 4.50 3.36 -21.01
N LYS A 17 3.35 3.73 -21.61
CA LYS A 17 3.16 5.08 -22.16
C LYS A 17 3.25 6.15 -21.07
N TYR A 18 2.59 5.90 -19.91
CA TYR A 18 2.64 6.81 -18.76
C TYR A 18 4.08 6.97 -18.23
N VAL A 19 4.82 5.89 -18.04
CA VAL A 19 6.22 5.93 -17.57
C VAL A 19 7.10 6.79 -18.47
N ARG A 20 6.89 6.76 -19.79
CA ARG A 20 7.65 7.58 -20.76
C ARG A 20 7.33 9.08 -20.71
N THR A 21 6.25 9.47 -20.05
CA THR A 21 5.90 10.89 -19.87
C THR A 21 6.56 11.52 -18.65
N ILE A 22 7.22 10.72 -17.82
CA ILE A 22 7.92 11.23 -16.63
C ILE A 22 9.19 11.96 -17.09
N ASP A 23 9.37 13.17 -16.59
CA ASP A 23 10.55 13.99 -16.88
C ASP A 23 11.84 13.23 -16.54
N PRO A 24 12.90 13.29 -17.34
CA PRO A 24 14.20 12.69 -17.02
C PRO A 24 14.79 13.13 -15.67
N GLU A 25 14.53 14.36 -15.23
CA GLU A 25 14.93 14.86 -13.91
C GLU A 25 13.98 14.42 -12.78
N GLY A 26 12.85 13.78 -13.13
CA GLY A 26 11.92 13.21 -12.18
C GLY A 26 12.39 11.87 -11.61
N PHE A 27 11.54 11.25 -10.79
CA PHE A 27 11.81 9.89 -10.32
C PHE A 27 10.52 9.07 -10.18
N LEU A 28 10.68 7.77 -10.18
CA LEU A 28 9.61 6.79 -10.09
C LEU A 28 9.91 5.80 -8.97
N LEU A 29 8.94 5.60 -8.07
CA LEU A 29 8.96 4.55 -7.07
C LEU A 29 8.09 3.39 -7.51
N VAL A 30 8.61 2.17 -7.43
CA VAL A 30 7.92 0.95 -7.87
C VAL A 30 7.97 -0.10 -6.78
N GLU A 31 6.84 -0.73 -6.50
CA GLU A 31 6.79 -1.84 -5.54
C GLU A 31 7.66 -3.02 -6.04
N PHE A 32 8.60 -3.46 -5.20
CA PHE A 32 9.66 -4.41 -5.58
C PHE A 32 9.12 -5.78 -5.95
N SER A 33 8.11 -6.28 -5.25
CA SER A 33 7.57 -7.63 -5.47
C SER A 33 6.56 -7.71 -6.62
N ASP A 34 6.02 -6.55 -7.08
CA ASP A 34 5.07 -6.52 -8.19
C ASP A 34 5.80 -6.67 -9.53
N ARG A 35 5.80 -7.90 -10.03
CA ARG A 35 6.38 -8.24 -11.33
C ARG A 35 5.79 -7.40 -12.45
N HIS A 36 4.47 -7.17 -12.47
CA HIS A 36 3.81 -6.43 -13.55
C HIS A 36 4.18 -4.94 -13.52
N ALA A 37 4.30 -4.35 -12.33
CA ALA A 37 4.79 -2.99 -12.17
C ALA A 37 6.22 -2.85 -12.69
N ARG A 38 7.10 -3.83 -12.42
CA ARG A 38 8.48 -3.81 -12.94
C ARG A 38 8.57 -4.01 -14.46
N GLU A 39 7.71 -4.84 -15.04
CA GLU A 39 7.68 -5.07 -16.49
C GLU A 39 7.31 -3.83 -17.32
N VAL A 40 6.64 -2.83 -16.72
CA VAL A 40 6.26 -1.59 -17.44
C VAL A 40 7.33 -0.50 -17.41
N LEU A 41 8.43 -0.72 -16.70
CA LEU A 41 9.53 0.26 -16.57
C LEU A 41 10.40 0.38 -17.82
N ALA A 42 10.25 -0.52 -18.77
CA ALA A 42 11.02 -0.49 -20.01
C ALA A 42 10.81 0.82 -20.77
N GLY A 43 11.89 1.59 -20.92
CA GLY A 43 11.85 2.92 -21.55
C GLY A 43 11.61 4.07 -20.56
N ALA A 44 11.70 3.85 -19.23
CA ALA A 44 11.83 4.93 -18.27
C ALA A 44 13.14 5.70 -18.52
N THR A 45 13.03 7.03 -18.57
CA THR A 45 14.18 7.94 -18.73
C THR A 45 14.59 8.59 -17.41
N CYS A 46 13.70 8.55 -16.42
CA CYS A 46 13.91 9.08 -15.08
C CYS A 46 14.61 8.07 -14.16
N THR A 47 15.05 8.53 -12.98
CA THR A 47 15.54 7.65 -11.93
C THR A 47 14.41 6.74 -11.44
N VAL A 48 14.67 5.43 -11.41
CA VAL A 48 13.73 4.43 -10.88
C VAL A 48 14.32 3.84 -9.61
N GLU A 49 13.55 3.86 -8.52
CA GLU A 49 13.87 3.17 -7.28
C GLU A 49 12.71 2.24 -6.88
N THR A 50 13.05 1.18 -6.19
CA THR A 50 12.08 0.18 -5.73
C THR A 50 11.78 0.36 -4.24
N TYR A 51 10.58 -0.06 -3.83
CA TYR A 51 10.21 -0.04 -2.41
C TYR A 51 9.45 -1.30 -2.01
N GLY A 52 9.45 -1.61 -0.72
CA GLY A 52 8.68 -2.73 -0.17
C GLY A 52 9.24 -3.28 1.13
N PHE A 53 9.03 -4.58 1.33
CA PHE A 53 9.54 -5.30 2.51
C PHE A 53 10.79 -6.13 2.21
N SER A 54 11.16 -6.31 0.96
CA SER A 54 12.40 -7.01 0.61
C SER A 54 13.60 -6.15 0.98
N SER A 55 14.63 -6.78 1.55
CA SER A 55 15.93 -6.13 1.76
C SER A 55 16.63 -5.74 0.47
N ASP A 56 16.22 -6.34 -0.66
CA ASP A 56 16.76 -6.05 -1.99
C ASP A 56 16.10 -4.82 -2.64
N ALA A 57 15.05 -4.26 -2.03
CA ALA A 57 14.45 -3.01 -2.47
C ALA A 57 15.30 -1.81 -2.05
N ASP A 58 15.36 -0.76 -2.88
CA ASP A 58 16.10 0.48 -2.56
C ASP A 58 15.58 1.12 -1.28
N TRP A 59 14.26 1.06 -1.07
CA TRP A 59 13.57 1.51 0.14
C TRP A 59 12.87 0.32 0.78
N SER A 60 13.36 -0.14 1.92
CA SER A 60 12.79 -1.31 2.60
C SER A 60 12.24 -0.99 3.99
N ALA A 61 11.14 -1.66 4.36
CA ALA A 61 10.61 -1.67 5.71
C ALA A 61 11.17 -2.86 6.48
N GLU A 62 11.89 -2.59 7.56
CA GLU A 62 12.39 -3.61 8.49
C GLU A 62 11.67 -3.54 9.84
N GLY A 63 11.70 -4.63 10.59
CA GLY A 63 11.18 -4.68 11.96
C GLY A 63 9.70 -4.33 12.05
N TYR A 64 8.93 -4.64 11.00
CA TYR A 64 7.48 -4.43 11.04
C TYR A 64 6.85 -5.19 12.21
N ARG A 65 6.05 -4.47 12.98
CA ARG A 65 5.19 -5.03 14.01
C ARG A 65 3.91 -4.20 14.14
N PHE A 66 2.85 -4.86 14.51
CA PHE A 66 1.59 -4.22 14.84
C PHE A 66 1.42 -4.17 16.37
N GLU A 67 1.26 -2.98 16.92
CA GLU A 67 1.15 -2.77 18.36
C GLU A 67 0.32 -1.51 18.64
N GLY A 68 -0.56 -1.57 19.64
CA GLY A 68 -1.37 -0.42 20.07
C GLY A 68 -2.18 0.22 18.96
N GLY A 69 -2.77 -0.58 18.06
CA GLY A 69 -3.59 -0.08 16.95
C GLY A 69 -2.77 0.56 15.81
N SER A 70 -1.46 0.36 15.79
CA SER A 70 -0.58 1.00 14.81
C SER A 70 0.46 0.05 14.27
N GLY A 71 0.81 0.21 13.00
CA GLY A 71 1.97 -0.40 12.41
C GLY A 71 3.24 0.40 12.72
N HIS A 72 4.30 -0.30 13.12
CA HIS A 72 5.62 0.26 13.37
C HIS A 72 6.62 -0.36 12.42
N PHE A 73 7.54 0.45 11.89
CA PHE A 73 8.58 -0.04 11.00
C PHE A 73 9.79 0.91 10.98
N THR A 74 10.94 0.36 10.62
CA THR A 74 12.14 1.12 10.30
C THR A 74 12.28 1.19 8.79
N LEU A 75 12.35 2.40 8.24
CA LEU A 75 12.63 2.61 6.82
C LEU A 75 14.13 2.61 6.60
N ARG A 76 14.57 1.79 5.67
CA ARG A 76 15.95 1.83 5.15
C ARG A 76 15.95 2.37 3.72
N HIS A 77 17.00 3.07 3.39
CA HIS A 77 17.35 3.42 2.03
C HIS A 77 18.73 2.83 1.76
N GLN A 78 18.76 1.78 0.95
CA GLN A 78 19.95 0.95 0.77
C GLN A 78 20.48 0.46 2.16
N ASP A 79 21.75 0.70 2.49
CA ASP A 79 22.36 0.28 3.75
C ASP A 79 22.15 1.24 4.92
N LYS A 80 21.40 2.35 4.74
CA LYS A 80 21.23 3.38 5.76
C LYS A 80 19.82 3.41 6.32
N THR A 81 19.72 3.56 7.64
CA THR A 81 18.43 3.84 8.30
C THR A 81 17.99 5.27 7.97
N ALA A 82 16.87 5.41 7.28
CA ALA A 82 16.26 6.69 6.93
C ALA A 82 15.33 7.21 8.05
N GLY A 83 14.80 6.31 8.87
CA GLY A 83 13.98 6.68 10.03
C GLY A 83 13.15 5.52 10.56
N THR A 84 12.59 5.69 11.76
CA THR A 84 11.61 4.78 12.36
C THR A 84 10.28 5.48 12.42
N PHE A 85 9.23 4.80 11.96
CA PHE A 85 7.90 5.38 11.77
C PHE A 85 6.83 4.57 12.47
N ARG A 86 5.74 5.26 12.83
CA ARG A 86 4.50 4.69 13.33
C ARG A 86 3.35 5.22 12.46
N LEU A 87 2.52 4.32 11.98
CA LEU A 87 1.32 4.65 11.20
C LEU A 87 0.09 4.12 11.96
N PRO A 88 -0.92 4.94 12.33
CA PRO A 88 -2.11 4.49 13.03
C PRO A 88 -3.11 3.80 12.08
N MET A 89 -2.64 2.78 11.37
CA MET A 89 -3.40 1.91 10.49
C MET A 89 -2.97 0.46 10.67
N ILE A 90 -3.89 -0.45 10.42
CA ILE A 90 -3.65 -1.88 10.45
C ILE A 90 -3.23 -2.40 9.08
N GLY A 91 -2.47 -3.49 9.08
CA GLY A 91 -2.14 -4.28 7.90
C GLY A 91 -0.88 -3.86 7.18
N ARG A 92 -0.17 -4.90 6.77
CA ARG A 92 1.12 -4.82 6.09
C ARG A 92 1.09 -3.95 4.82
N HIS A 93 -0.01 -4.00 4.06
CA HIS A 93 -0.18 -3.20 2.84
C HIS A 93 -0.23 -1.69 3.10
N ASN A 94 -0.73 -1.25 4.27
CA ASN A 94 -0.69 0.15 4.64
C ASN A 94 0.72 0.61 5.00
N ILE A 95 1.53 -0.28 5.59
CA ILE A 95 2.96 0.01 5.79
C ILE A 95 3.71 0.08 4.45
N GLU A 96 3.39 -0.80 3.50
CA GLU A 96 3.93 -0.72 2.13
C GLU A 96 3.65 0.66 1.49
N ASN A 97 2.41 1.14 1.61
CA ASN A 97 2.05 2.49 1.15
C ASN A 97 2.80 3.58 1.93
N ALA A 98 2.97 3.42 3.24
CA ALA A 98 3.72 4.38 4.06
C ALA A 98 5.22 4.42 3.69
N VAL A 99 5.81 3.29 3.31
CA VAL A 99 7.19 3.24 2.78
C VAL A 99 7.30 4.12 1.52
N ALA A 100 6.38 3.95 0.56
CA ALA A 100 6.38 4.77 -0.66
C ALA A 100 6.21 6.26 -0.35
N VAL A 101 5.28 6.62 0.55
CA VAL A 101 5.04 8.02 0.95
C VAL A 101 6.26 8.60 1.66
N ALA A 102 6.89 7.86 2.57
CA ALA A 102 8.07 8.32 3.29
C ALA A 102 9.29 8.46 2.35
N ALA A 103 9.51 7.50 1.46
CA ALA A 103 10.56 7.56 0.45
C ALA A 103 10.38 8.79 -0.45
N MET A 104 9.16 9.01 -0.94
CA MET A 104 8.80 10.18 -1.76
C MET A 104 9.07 11.48 -0.98
N GLY A 105 8.61 11.58 0.26
CA GLY A 105 8.80 12.78 1.09
C GLY A 105 10.28 13.09 1.30
N LEU A 106 11.09 12.09 1.63
CA LEU A 106 12.54 12.25 1.81
C LEU A 106 13.24 12.69 0.51
N LYS A 107 12.86 12.11 -0.63
CA LYS A 107 13.37 12.50 -1.97
C LYS A 107 13.00 13.95 -2.31
N LEU A 108 11.86 14.43 -1.87
CA LEU A 108 11.42 15.82 -2.05
C LEU A 108 11.99 16.78 -0.99
N GLY A 109 12.87 16.30 -0.12
CA GLY A 109 13.60 17.15 0.85
C GLY A 109 12.91 17.31 2.20
N LEU A 110 11.82 16.60 2.48
CA LEU A 110 11.21 16.62 3.82
C LEU A 110 12.12 15.91 4.83
N ALA A 111 12.20 16.44 6.03
CA ALA A 111 12.91 15.77 7.11
C ALA A 111 12.10 14.58 7.65
N ALA A 112 12.79 13.52 8.08
CA ALA A 112 12.13 12.34 8.67
C ALA A 112 11.22 12.69 9.86
N GLY A 113 11.54 13.75 10.61
CA GLY A 113 10.71 14.27 11.71
C GLY A 113 9.36 14.82 11.25
N GLU A 114 9.32 15.50 10.11
CA GLU A 114 8.09 16.03 9.52
C GLU A 114 7.18 14.88 9.03
N ILE A 115 7.76 13.87 8.39
CA ILE A 115 7.04 12.67 7.95
C ILE A 115 6.49 11.90 9.16
N LYS A 116 7.27 11.74 10.25
CA LYS A 116 6.81 11.13 11.50
C LYS A 116 5.59 11.84 12.07
N LYS A 117 5.63 13.18 12.10
CA LYS A 117 4.50 13.98 12.57
C LYS A 117 3.28 13.79 11.68
N ALA A 118 3.44 13.86 10.36
CA ALA A 118 2.37 13.66 9.40
C ALA A 118 1.71 12.28 9.54
N PHE A 119 2.50 11.22 9.74
CA PHE A 119 1.94 9.88 9.98
C PHE A 119 1.21 9.78 11.33
N ALA A 120 1.73 10.40 12.39
CA ALA A 120 1.09 10.40 13.71
C ALA A 120 -0.27 11.12 13.69
N ASP A 121 -0.37 12.20 12.92
CA ASP A 121 -1.58 13.02 12.75
C ASP A 121 -2.55 12.45 11.69
N PHE A 122 -2.19 11.34 11.03
CA PHE A 122 -3.04 10.74 10.01
C PHE A 122 -4.16 9.90 10.63
N HIS A 123 -5.40 10.28 10.39
CA HIS A 123 -6.57 9.62 10.96
C HIS A 123 -7.22 8.57 10.04
N GLY A 124 -6.50 8.13 9.01
CA GLY A 124 -7.01 7.16 8.03
C GLY A 124 -7.87 7.79 6.93
N ILE A 125 -8.49 6.94 6.16
CA ILE A 125 -9.38 7.31 5.04
C ILE A 125 -10.71 6.61 5.25
N LYS A 126 -11.81 7.33 5.00
CA LYS A 126 -13.16 6.73 5.00
C LYS A 126 -13.19 5.46 4.16
N ARG A 127 -13.83 4.43 4.70
CA ARG A 127 -13.99 3.14 4.03
C ARG A 127 -12.65 2.46 3.65
N ARG A 128 -11.59 2.71 4.44
CA ARG A 128 -10.31 2.00 4.39
C ARG A 128 -9.99 1.50 5.79
N GLN A 129 -10.52 0.32 6.13
CA GLN A 129 -10.45 -0.27 7.47
C GLN A 129 -10.97 0.70 8.55
N GLU A 130 -11.99 1.48 8.18
CA GLU A 130 -12.62 2.47 9.06
C GLU A 130 -13.39 1.77 10.19
N ILE A 131 -13.03 2.05 11.43
CA ILE A 131 -13.80 1.59 12.57
C ILE A 131 -15.04 2.49 12.69
N VAL A 132 -16.19 1.97 12.26
CA VAL A 132 -17.48 2.68 12.30
C VAL A 132 -18.00 2.79 13.73
N GLY A 133 -17.69 1.80 14.54
CA GLY A 133 -18.08 1.80 15.95
C GLY A 133 -17.77 0.50 16.66
N VAL A 134 -17.89 0.57 18.01
CA VAL A 134 -17.75 -0.59 18.89
C VAL A 134 -18.97 -0.63 19.82
N LYS A 135 -19.71 -1.74 19.82
CA LYS A 135 -20.89 -1.93 20.71
C LYS A 135 -20.95 -3.37 21.19
N ASN A 136 -21.13 -3.56 22.50
CA ASN A 136 -21.25 -4.88 23.13
C ASN A 136 -20.12 -5.84 22.76
N GLY A 137 -18.88 -5.36 22.66
CA GLY A 137 -17.71 -6.17 22.28
C GLY A 137 -17.62 -6.47 20.78
N VAL A 138 -18.53 -5.95 19.95
CA VAL A 138 -18.49 -6.08 18.50
C VAL A 138 -17.89 -4.82 17.89
N THR A 139 -16.78 -4.96 17.16
CA THR A 139 -16.18 -3.89 16.36
C THR A 139 -16.71 -3.98 14.93
N VAL A 140 -17.24 -2.89 14.41
CA VAL A 140 -17.70 -2.79 13.02
C VAL A 140 -16.66 -2.03 12.20
N ILE A 141 -16.17 -2.66 11.14
CA ILE A 141 -15.15 -2.11 10.24
C ILE A 141 -15.74 -2.00 8.84
N ASP A 142 -15.68 -0.82 8.23
CA ASP A 142 -16.03 -0.59 6.82
C ASP A 142 -14.77 -0.50 5.96
N ASP A 143 -14.76 -1.27 4.86
CA ASP A 143 -13.68 -1.27 3.87
C ASP A 143 -14.23 -1.34 2.45
N PHE A 144 -13.64 -0.58 1.55
CA PHE A 144 -14.05 -0.53 0.14
C PHE A 144 -13.40 -1.63 -0.72
N ALA A 145 -12.70 -2.58 -0.14
CA ALA A 145 -12.08 -3.68 -0.88
C ALA A 145 -13.12 -4.44 -1.71
N HIS A 146 -12.90 -4.50 -3.01
CA HIS A 146 -13.79 -5.17 -3.97
C HIS A 146 -13.06 -6.04 -4.97
N HIS A 147 -11.72 -6.02 -4.96
CA HIS A 147 -10.86 -6.91 -5.74
C HIS A 147 -10.37 -8.06 -4.84
N PRO A 148 -10.26 -9.31 -5.32
CA PRO A 148 -9.86 -10.47 -4.49
C PRO A 148 -8.60 -10.25 -3.66
N THR A 149 -7.57 -9.66 -4.25
CA THR A 149 -6.31 -9.34 -3.54
C THR A 149 -6.54 -8.31 -2.43
N ALA A 150 -7.33 -7.26 -2.68
CA ALA A 150 -7.63 -6.24 -1.68
C ALA A 150 -8.44 -6.83 -0.52
N ILE A 151 -9.47 -7.65 -0.81
CA ILE A 151 -10.27 -8.34 0.21
C ILE A 151 -9.38 -9.22 1.09
N ARG A 152 -8.50 -10.02 0.48
CA ARG A 152 -7.55 -10.88 1.21
C ARG A 152 -6.67 -10.06 2.13
N ARG A 153 -6.00 -9.01 1.63
CA ARG A 153 -5.12 -8.14 2.42
C ARG A 153 -5.86 -7.45 3.56
N THR A 154 -7.10 -7.02 3.36
CA THR A 154 -7.95 -6.45 4.42
C THR A 154 -8.26 -7.49 5.50
N LEU A 155 -8.64 -8.70 5.12
CA LEU A 155 -8.95 -9.76 6.09
C LEU A 155 -7.71 -10.22 6.88
N GLU A 156 -6.55 -10.30 6.23
CA GLU A 156 -5.26 -10.58 6.88
C GLU A 156 -4.93 -9.48 7.92
N ALA A 157 -5.09 -8.21 7.55
CA ALA A 157 -4.88 -7.07 8.44
C ALA A 157 -5.83 -7.08 9.65
N VAL A 158 -7.11 -7.36 9.42
CA VAL A 158 -8.09 -7.48 10.51
C VAL A 158 -7.77 -8.67 11.41
N ARG A 159 -7.33 -9.81 10.86
CA ARG A 159 -6.93 -10.97 11.66
C ARG A 159 -5.70 -10.66 12.51
N GLU A 160 -4.72 -9.94 11.98
CA GLU A 160 -3.52 -9.52 12.71
C GLU A 160 -3.88 -8.56 13.85
N ALA A 161 -4.76 -7.60 13.59
CA ALA A 161 -5.16 -6.57 14.57
C ALA A 161 -6.07 -7.12 15.66
N TYR A 162 -6.84 -8.17 15.38
CA TYR A 162 -7.81 -8.76 16.30
C TYR A 162 -7.55 -10.27 16.48
N PRO A 163 -6.43 -10.67 17.08
CA PRO A 163 -6.11 -12.07 17.28
C PRO A 163 -7.13 -12.72 18.22
N GLY A 164 -7.58 -13.93 17.87
CA GLY A 164 -8.56 -14.68 18.68
C GLY A 164 -10.02 -14.22 18.52
N HIS A 165 -10.30 -13.10 17.89
CA HIS A 165 -11.67 -12.66 17.64
C HIS A 165 -12.32 -13.45 16.50
N ARG A 166 -13.62 -13.69 16.61
CA ARG A 166 -14.43 -14.20 15.50
C ARG A 166 -14.65 -13.08 14.50
N ILE A 167 -14.30 -13.31 13.23
CA ILE A 167 -14.51 -12.34 12.14
C ILE A 167 -15.74 -12.77 11.35
N TRP A 168 -16.67 -11.82 11.20
CA TRP A 168 -17.80 -11.90 10.28
C TRP A 168 -17.53 -11.00 9.09
N THR A 169 -17.54 -11.57 7.90
CA THR A 169 -17.34 -10.81 6.67
C THR A 169 -18.65 -10.70 5.92
N VAL A 170 -19.08 -9.47 5.67
CA VAL A 170 -20.24 -9.17 4.84
C VAL A 170 -19.73 -8.50 3.58
N PHE A 171 -19.97 -9.10 2.42
CA PHE A 171 -19.46 -8.63 1.14
C PHE A 171 -20.61 -8.40 0.15
N GLU A 172 -20.66 -7.18 -0.42
CA GLU A 172 -21.58 -6.84 -1.50
C GLU A 172 -20.80 -6.63 -2.81
N PRO A 173 -20.94 -7.50 -3.83
CA PRO A 173 -20.31 -7.32 -5.13
C PRO A 173 -21.00 -6.17 -5.88
N ARG A 174 -20.35 -5.02 -5.99
CA ARG A 174 -20.91 -3.81 -6.61
C ARG A 174 -20.63 -3.67 -8.09
N SER A 175 -19.50 -4.18 -8.57
CA SER A 175 -19.10 -4.03 -9.98
C SER A 175 -19.64 -5.18 -10.84
N ALA A 176 -19.93 -4.89 -12.11
CA ALA A 176 -20.28 -5.92 -13.09
C ALA A 176 -19.17 -6.97 -13.23
N THR A 177 -17.90 -6.57 -13.06
CA THR A 177 -16.72 -7.43 -13.10
C THR A 177 -16.63 -8.38 -11.92
N SER A 178 -16.99 -7.94 -10.70
CA SER A 178 -16.98 -8.80 -9.51
C SER A 178 -18.08 -9.90 -9.54
N ARG A 179 -19.01 -9.80 -10.48
CA ARG A 179 -20.07 -10.79 -10.74
C ARG A 179 -19.73 -11.78 -11.86
N ARG A 180 -18.59 -11.63 -12.52
CA ARG A 180 -18.15 -12.48 -13.62
C ARG A 180 -17.06 -13.44 -13.16
N LYS A 181 -16.96 -14.61 -13.80
CA LYS A 181 -15.85 -15.57 -13.61
C LYS A 181 -14.59 -15.08 -14.35
N VAL A 182 -14.06 -13.91 -13.99
CA VAL A 182 -12.86 -13.32 -14.60
C VAL A 182 -11.66 -13.31 -13.66
N PHE A 183 -11.84 -13.83 -12.42
CA PHE A 183 -10.78 -13.93 -11.40
C PHE A 183 -10.61 -15.38 -10.97
#